data_f6f6d9185253a7c2690f7cfccf055a81
#
_entry.id   f6f6d9185253a7c2690f7cfccf055a81
#
_cell.length_a   1.000
_cell.length_b   1.000
_cell.length_c   1.000
_cell.angle_alpha   90.00
_cell.angle_beta   90.00
_cell.angle_gamma   90.00
#
_symmetry.space_group_name_H-M   'P 1'
#
loop_
_entity.id
_entity.type
_entity.pdbx_description
1 polymer ?
#
loop_
_entity_poly.entity_id
_entity_poly.type
_entity_poly.pdbx_seq_one_letter_code
_entity_poly.pdbx_strand_id
1 'polypeptide(L)'
;MNLEKVKSIQLLKLVLTGFYLVFVAFWIQSCTINPATGKKSISLNTMAEEEKIGRSEHPKILRAFGGEYQNLRLKNYIRTIGNKLANVSELPSINWKFTILNSKEVNAFAVPGGYIYVTRGLIALANNEAELAAVLAHEIGHITALHPSSRRATGTLTGIGVLASGIIFGRAGSEIGDLIGRYSMSRYSKSQEFEADLLGVRYLSRANYEPK
;
A
#
# COMPACT_ATOMS: atom_id res chain seq x y z
N MET A 1 6.65 59.94 -7.30
CA MET A 1 6.33 58.51 -7.24
C MET A 1 5.08 58.36 -6.37
N ASN A 2 3.97 57.85 -6.95
CA ASN A 2 2.64 57.94 -6.34
C ASN A 2 2.53 57.00 -5.15
N LEU A 3 2.19 57.48 -3.96
CA LEU A 3 2.07 56.73 -2.70
C LEU A 3 1.14 55.52 -2.83
N GLU A 4 0.12 55.60 -3.65
CA GLU A 4 -0.80 54.47 -3.93
C GLU A 4 -0.12 53.31 -4.66
N LYS A 5 0.78 53.58 -5.62
CA LYS A 5 1.57 52.56 -6.30
C LYS A 5 2.51 51.83 -5.36
N VAL A 6 3.11 52.51 -4.39
CA VAL A 6 4.00 51.92 -3.40
C VAL A 6 3.23 50.98 -2.46
N LYS A 7 2.05 51.40 -1.98
CA LYS A 7 1.17 50.58 -1.13
C LYS A 7 0.69 49.30 -1.87
N SER A 8 0.29 49.45 -3.13
CA SER A 8 -0.13 48.32 -3.97
C SER A 8 0.99 47.26 -4.17
N ILE A 9 2.22 47.72 -4.41
CA ILE A 9 3.38 46.82 -4.57
C ILE A 9 3.73 46.13 -3.24
N GLN A 10 3.62 46.82 -2.11
CA GLN A 10 3.85 46.20 -0.80
C GLN A 10 2.79 45.18 -0.46
N LEU A 11 1.52 45.44 -0.75
CA LEU A 11 0.43 44.49 -0.55
C LEU A 11 0.59 43.23 -1.42
N LEU A 12 0.97 43.41 -2.69
CA LEU A 12 1.23 42.30 -3.60
C LEU A 12 2.40 41.42 -3.11
N LYS A 13 3.48 42.04 -2.62
CA LYS A 13 4.61 41.28 -2.02
C LYS A 13 4.17 40.48 -0.80
N LEU A 14 3.37 41.08 0.07
CA LEU A 14 2.88 40.39 1.29
C LEU A 14 2.01 39.21 0.94
N VAL A 15 1.12 39.32 -0.04
CA VAL A 15 0.26 38.23 -0.52
C VAL A 15 1.10 37.10 -1.15
N LEU A 16 2.07 37.45 -2.00
CA LEU A 16 2.96 36.46 -2.63
C LEU A 16 3.84 35.73 -1.60
N THR A 17 4.34 36.46 -0.59
CA THR A 17 5.11 35.84 0.49
C THR A 17 4.24 34.93 1.34
N GLY A 18 3.01 35.30 1.65
CA GLY A 18 2.04 34.47 2.35
C GLY A 18 1.72 33.20 1.58
N PHE A 19 1.49 33.31 0.27
CA PHE A 19 1.24 32.17 -0.61
C PHE A 19 2.45 31.23 -0.69
N TYR A 20 3.65 31.79 -0.78
CA TYR A 20 4.90 31.00 -0.76
C TYR A 20 5.11 30.25 0.55
N LEU A 21 4.85 30.89 1.70
CA LEU A 21 4.96 30.24 3.00
C LEU A 21 3.95 29.12 3.18
N VAL A 22 2.69 29.32 2.76
CA VAL A 22 1.66 28.27 2.77
C VAL A 22 2.05 27.12 1.84
N PHE A 23 2.57 27.42 0.64
CA PHE A 23 3.04 26.44 -0.32
C PHE A 23 4.21 25.61 0.25
N VAL A 24 5.20 26.26 0.88
CA VAL A 24 6.34 25.57 1.51
C VAL A 24 5.88 24.74 2.70
N ALA A 25 4.97 25.25 3.53
CA ALA A 25 4.41 24.48 4.67
C ALA A 25 3.66 23.23 4.22
N PHE A 26 2.97 23.28 3.09
CA PHE A 26 2.28 22.13 2.50
C PHE A 26 3.25 21.02 2.06
N TRP A 27 4.45 21.38 1.58
CA TRP A 27 5.48 20.42 1.16
C TRP A 27 6.18 19.71 2.32
N ILE A 28 6.20 20.31 3.50
CA ILE A 28 6.92 19.75 4.67
C ILE A 28 6.15 18.57 5.30
N GLN A 29 4.85 18.45 5.07
CA GLN A 29 3.99 17.44 5.73
C GLN A 29 3.92 16.08 5.04
N SER A 30 4.50 15.91 3.85
CA SER A 30 4.35 14.66 3.07
C SER A 30 5.44 13.60 3.31
N CYS A 31 6.39 13.82 4.21
CA CYS A 31 7.40 12.81 4.53
C CYS A 31 7.07 12.11 5.86
N THR A 32 6.58 10.88 5.77
CA THR A 32 6.40 10.00 6.94
C THR A 32 7.65 9.13 7.12
N ILE A 33 8.09 8.95 8.35
CA ILE A 33 9.15 7.98 8.65
C ILE A 33 8.51 6.59 8.62
N ASN A 34 9.07 5.71 7.81
CA ASN A 34 8.65 4.32 7.72
C ASN A 34 8.90 3.64 9.08
N PRO A 35 7.86 3.08 9.73
CA PRO A 35 8.00 2.50 11.06
C PRO A 35 8.91 1.26 11.10
N ALA A 36 9.02 0.52 10.00
CA ALA A 36 9.79 -0.71 9.94
C ALA A 36 11.27 -0.50 9.59
N THR A 37 11.59 0.57 8.84
CA THR A 37 12.93 0.78 8.29
C THR A 37 13.58 2.08 8.74
N GLY A 38 12.84 2.99 9.37
CA GLY A 38 13.32 4.31 9.77
C GLY A 38 13.61 5.26 8.59
N LYS A 39 13.40 4.82 7.36
CA LYS A 39 13.62 5.64 6.17
C LYS A 39 12.46 6.60 5.93
N LYS A 40 12.75 7.74 5.30
CA LYS A 40 11.70 8.65 4.83
C LYS A 40 10.89 7.98 3.72
N SER A 41 9.59 7.87 3.92
CA SER A 41 8.63 7.36 2.94
C SER A 41 7.66 8.48 2.57
N ILE A 42 7.30 8.55 1.29
CA ILE A 42 6.24 9.46 0.85
C ILE A 42 4.92 8.75 1.08
N SER A 43 4.23 9.10 2.17
CA SER A 43 2.84 8.73 2.39
C SER A 43 2.03 10.00 2.53
N LEU A 44 0.99 10.13 1.70
CA LEU A 44 0.06 11.26 1.75
C LEU A 44 -1.10 11.01 2.71
N ASN A 45 -1.18 9.80 3.28
CA ASN A 45 -2.31 9.35 4.06
C ASN A 45 -1.93 9.00 5.49
N THR A 46 -2.84 9.28 6.41
CA THR A 46 -2.82 8.75 7.77
C THR A 46 -3.21 7.27 7.79
N MET A 47 -2.93 6.55 8.87
CA MET A 47 -3.35 5.14 9.02
C MET A 47 -4.87 4.96 8.91
N ALA A 48 -5.66 5.92 9.37
CA ALA A 48 -7.12 5.90 9.25
C ALA A 48 -7.58 6.05 7.78
N GLU A 49 -6.91 6.89 7.01
CA GLU A 49 -7.17 7.03 5.58
C GLU A 49 -6.74 5.78 4.80
N GLU A 50 -5.63 5.15 5.17
CA GLU A 50 -5.20 3.87 4.60
C GLU A 50 -6.26 2.78 4.83
N GLU A 51 -6.83 2.69 6.05
CA GLU A 51 -7.91 1.74 6.35
C GLU A 51 -9.16 2.04 5.51
N LYS A 52 -9.53 3.30 5.35
CA LYS A 52 -10.66 3.71 4.50
C LYS A 52 -10.44 3.30 3.03
N ILE A 53 -9.22 3.45 2.52
CA ILE A 53 -8.84 2.99 1.18
C ILE A 53 -9.01 1.49 1.06
N GLY A 54 -8.41 0.70 1.95
CA GLY A 54 -8.53 -0.76 1.94
C GLY A 54 -9.98 -1.23 2.01
N ARG A 55 -10.79 -0.58 2.86
CA ARG A 55 -12.23 -0.86 2.98
C ARG A 55 -12.99 -0.59 1.68
N SER A 56 -12.64 0.46 0.95
CA SER A 56 -13.27 0.80 -0.34
C SER A 56 -12.84 -0.11 -1.49
N GLU A 57 -11.60 -0.61 -1.47
CA GLU A 57 -11.07 -1.52 -2.49
C GLU A 57 -11.53 -2.97 -2.28
N HIS A 58 -11.73 -3.38 -1.04
CA HIS A 58 -12.08 -4.76 -0.69
C HIS A 58 -13.25 -5.36 -1.50
N PRO A 59 -14.44 -4.73 -1.61
CA PRO A 59 -15.53 -5.29 -2.40
C PRO A 59 -15.23 -5.36 -3.90
N LYS A 60 -14.40 -4.47 -4.43
CA LYS A 60 -13.98 -4.49 -5.83
C LYS A 60 -13.04 -5.67 -6.08
N ILE A 61 -12.08 -5.89 -5.17
CA ILE A 61 -11.14 -7.01 -5.23
C ILE A 61 -11.89 -8.34 -5.15
N LEU A 62 -12.84 -8.48 -4.23
CA LEU A 62 -13.66 -9.69 -4.16
C LEU A 62 -14.36 -9.97 -5.49
N ARG A 63 -14.99 -8.96 -6.11
CA ARG A 63 -15.64 -9.14 -7.42
C ARG A 63 -14.67 -9.55 -8.52
N ALA A 64 -13.48 -8.94 -8.55
CA ALA A 64 -12.47 -9.21 -9.58
C ALA A 64 -11.88 -10.61 -9.49
N PHE A 65 -11.71 -11.13 -8.27
CA PHE A 65 -11.05 -12.42 -8.02
C PHE A 65 -12.01 -13.58 -7.70
N GLY A 66 -13.29 -13.46 -8.06
CA GLY A 66 -14.27 -14.55 -7.94
C GLY A 66 -14.86 -14.73 -6.54
N GLY A 67 -14.76 -13.69 -5.69
CA GLY A 67 -15.26 -13.67 -4.32
C GLY A 67 -14.29 -14.22 -3.28
N GLU A 68 -14.73 -14.24 -2.04
CA GLU A 68 -13.99 -14.90 -0.95
C GLU A 68 -14.17 -16.43 -1.05
N TYR A 69 -13.09 -17.18 -0.91
CA TYR A 69 -13.14 -18.64 -0.89
C TYR A 69 -13.80 -19.15 0.40
N GLN A 70 -14.93 -19.85 0.24
CA GLN A 70 -15.80 -20.26 1.35
C GLN A 70 -15.32 -21.57 2.00
N ASN A 71 -14.23 -21.48 2.78
CA ASN A 71 -13.72 -22.57 3.60
C ASN A 71 -13.32 -22.02 4.98
N LEU A 72 -14.18 -22.18 5.96
CA LEU A 72 -13.99 -21.61 7.30
C LEU A 72 -12.71 -22.13 7.99
N ARG A 73 -12.38 -23.42 7.82
CA ARG A 73 -11.18 -24.01 8.42
C ARG A 73 -9.92 -23.38 7.85
N LEU A 74 -9.86 -23.26 6.53
CA LEU A 74 -8.72 -22.66 5.85
C LEU A 74 -8.61 -21.15 6.14
N LYS A 75 -9.73 -20.43 6.17
CA LYS A 75 -9.80 -19.03 6.56
C LYS A 75 -9.22 -18.81 7.97
N ASN A 76 -9.63 -19.63 8.93
CA ASN A 76 -9.12 -19.54 10.30
C ASN A 76 -7.63 -19.84 10.36
N TYR A 77 -7.17 -20.84 9.61
CA TYR A 77 -5.76 -21.21 9.52
C TYR A 77 -4.88 -20.07 8.99
N ILE A 78 -5.23 -19.50 7.83
CA ILE A 78 -4.50 -18.36 7.25
C ILE A 78 -4.51 -17.16 8.20
N ARG A 79 -5.66 -16.87 8.84
CA ARG A 79 -5.77 -15.79 9.82
C ARG A 79 -4.88 -16.01 11.04
N THR A 80 -4.75 -17.25 11.51
CA THR A 80 -3.89 -17.59 12.65
C THR A 80 -2.42 -17.36 12.31
N ILE A 81 -1.95 -17.82 11.15
CA ILE A 81 -0.58 -17.58 10.69
C ILE A 81 -0.34 -16.06 10.51
N GLY A 82 -1.25 -15.38 9.79
CA GLY A 82 -1.12 -13.97 9.53
C GLY A 82 -1.08 -13.11 10.79
N ASN A 83 -1.97 -13.37 11.76
CA ASN A 83 -1.98 -12.65 13.03
C ASN A 83 -0.71 -12.91 13.86
N LYS A 84 -0.20 -14.14 13.86
CA LYS A 84 1.06 -14.49 14.53
C LYS A 84 2.22 -13.64 14.00
N LEU A 85 2.31 -13.47 12.68
CA LEU A 85 3.32 -12.65 12.02
C LEU A 85 3.09 -11.15 12.23
N ALA A 86 1.84 -10.70 12.10
CA ALA A 86 1.46 -9.29 12.28
C ALA A 86 1.75 -8.78 13.69
N ASN A 87 1.52 -9.61 14.71
CA ASN A 87 1.77 -9.26 16.12
C ASN A 87 3.25 -9.01 16.44
N VAL A 88 4.18 -9.55 15.67
CA VAL A 88 5.62 -9.33 15.84
C VAL A 88 6.18 -8.28 14.87
N SER A 89 5.33 -7.69 14.03
CA SER A 89 5.68 -6.61 13.11
C SER A 89 5.73 -5.24 13.82
N GLU A 90 6.16 -4.21 13.13
CA GLU A 90 6.20 -2.84 13.64
C GLU A 90 4.82 -2.16 13.72
N LEU A 91 3.76 -2.80 13.17
CA LEU A 91 2.37 -2.31 13.19
C LEU A 91 1.38 -3.31 13.78
N PRO A 92 1.60 -3.84 15.01
CA PRO A 92 0.76 -4.90 15.56
C PRO A 92 -0.68 -4.44 15.86
N SER A 93 -0.89 -3.14 16.04
CA SER A 93 -2.18 -2.55 16.47
C SER A 93 -3.13 -2.21 15.33
N ILE A 94 -2.72 -2.31 14.06
CA ILE A 94 -3.64 -2.07 12.96
C ILE A 94 -4.62 -3.24 12.79
N ASN A 95 -5.75 -2.97 12.16
CA ASN A 95 -6.79 -3.98 11.95
C ASN A 95 -6.45 -4.89 10.75
N TRP A 96 -5.58 -5.87 10.97
CA TRP A 96 -5.15 -6.82 9.95
C TRP A 96 -6.32 -7.69 9.46
N LYS A 97 -6.43 -7.85 8.14
CA LYS A 97 -7.45 -8.64 7.47
C LYS A 97 -6.83 -9.56 6.43
N PHE A 98 -6.97 -10.85 6.67
CA PHE A 98 -6.45 -11.89 5.78
C PHE A 98 -7.62 -12.54 5.06
N THR A 99 -7.64 -12.42 3.72
CA THR A 99 -8.74 -12.89 2.88
C THR A 99 -8.23 -13.88 1.83
N ILE A 100 -8.90 -15.03 1.73
CA ILE A 100 -8.62 -16.01 0.68
C ILE A 100 -9.53 -15.70 -0.50
N LEU A 101 -8.92 -15.42 -1.65
CA LEU A 101 -9.62 -15.15 -2.89
C LEU A 101 -9.93 -16.45 -3.66
N ASN A 102 -11.14 -16.54 -4.24
CA ASN A 102 -11.56 -17.71 -5.01
C ASN A 102 -11.00 -17.68 -6.46
N SER A 103 -9.70 -17.44 -6.58
CA SER A 103 -8.97 -17.47 -7.86
C SER A 103 -8.01 -18.64 -7.92
N LYS A 104 -7.87 -19.24 -9.13
CA LYS A 104 -6.88 -20.29 -9.42
C LYS A 104 -5.48 -19.74 -9.68
N GLU A 105 -5.35 -18.45 -9.93
CA GLU A 105 -4.06 -17.79 -10.11
C GLU A 105 -3.18 -18.00 -8.89
N VAL A 106 -1.87 -18.09 -9.08
CA VAL A 106 -0.90 -18.14 -7.99
C VAL A 106 -0.51 -16.71 -7.65
N ASN A 107 -1.13 -16.15 -6.60
CA ASN A 107 -0.91 -14.76 -6.23
C ASN A 107 -1.17 -14.48 -4.74
N ALA A 108 -0.43 -13.50 -4.19
CA ALA A 108 -0.73 -12.81 -2.95
C ALA A 108 -0.43 -11.32 -3.14
N PHE A 109 -1.10 -10.45 -2.39
CA PHE A 109 -0.83 -9.02 -2.44
C PHE A 109 -1.39 -8.28 -1.23
N ALA A 110 -0.76 -7.15 -0.93
CA ALA A 110 -1.15 -6.24 0.14
C ALA A 110 -1.85 -4.99 -0.41
N VAL A 111 -2.84 -4.51 0.34
CA VAL A 111 -3.58 -3.27 0.07
C VAL A 111 -3.52 -2.39 1.32
N PRO A 112 -3.50 -1.05 1.19
CA PRO A 112 -3.43 -0.15 2.32
C PRO A 112 -4.40 -0.50 3.46
N GLY A 113 -4.00 -0.23 4.70
CA GLY A 113 -4.86 -0.42 5.88
C GLY A 113 -4.92 -1.84 6.44
N GLY A 114 -3.89 -2.66 6.17
CA GLY A 114 -3.77 -4.00 6.76
C GLY A 114 -4.51 -5.10 6.01
N TYR A 115 -4.93 -4.87 4.77
CA TYR A 115 -5.62 -5.88 3.97
C TYR A 115 -4.62 -6.74 3.18
N ILE A 116 -4.60 -8.03 3.47
CA ILE A 116 -3.78 -9.02 2.78
C ILE A 116 -4.66 -10.04 2.11
N TYR A 117 -4.36 -10.33 0.86
CA TYR A 117 -5.07 -11.29 0.04
C TYR A 117 -4.14 -12.40 -0.39
N VAL A 118 -4.63 -13.63 -0.35
CA VAL A 118 -3.96 -14.81 -0.88
C VAL A 118 -4.97 -15.60 -1.71
N THR A 119 -4.58 -16.05 -2.88
CA THR A 119 -5.46 -16.83 -3.74
C THR A 119 -5.47 -18.30 -3.33
N ARG A 120 -6.60 -19.01 -3.58
CA ARG A 120 -6.63 -20.47 -3.37
C ARG A 120 -5.64 -21.22 -4.25
N GLY A 121 -5.26 -20.63 -5.41
CA GLY A 121 -4.23 -21.19 -6.28
C GLY A 121 -2.85 -21.19 -5.63
N LEU A 122 -2.47 -20.09 -4.96
CA LEU A 122 -1.20 -20.02 -4.21
C LEU A 122 -1.22 -21.01 -3.03
N ILE A 123 -2.33 -21.05 -2.27
CA ILE A 123 -2.44 -21.97 -1.12
C ILE A 123 -2.31 -23.43 -1.56
N ALA A 124 -2.89 -23.80 -2.72
CA ALA A 124 -2.81 -25.14 -3.27
C ALA A 124 -1.39 -25.53 -3.75
N LEU A 125 -0.54 -24.55 -4.05
CA LEU A 125 0.85 -24.75 -4.45
C LEU A 125 1.79 -24.89 -3.27
N ALA A 126 1.47 -24.27 -2.13
CA ALA A 126 2.31 -24.31 -0.93
C ALA A 126 2.40 -25.73 -0.36
N ASN A 127 3.62 -26.18 -0.10
CA ASN A 127 3.89 -27.52 0.39
C ASN A 127 3.74 -27.65 1.93
N ASN A 128 3.86 -26.54 2.65
CA ASN A 128 3.83 -26.52 4.12
C ASN A 128 3.45 -25.13 4.66
N GLU A 129 3.27 -25.05 5.98
CA GLU A 129 2.93 -23.81 6.67
C GLU A 129 4.02 -22.75 6.55
N ALA A 130 5.29 -23.12 6.56
CA ALA A 130 6.39 -22.16 6.51
C ALA A 130 6.41 -21.38 5.18
N GLU A 131 6.08 -22.03 4.07
CA GLU A 131 5.95 -21.37 2.77
C GLU A 131 4.80 -20.35 2.74
N LEU A 132 3.64 -20.70 3.29
CA LEU A 132 2.51 -19.77 3.45
C LEU A 132 2.86 -18.62 4.39
N ALA A 133 3.54 -18.93 5.50
CA ALA A 133 4.01 -17.93 6.44
C ALA A 133 5.00 -16.96 5.79
N ALA A 134 5.90 -17.45 4.93
CA ALA A 134 6.87 -16.62 4.22
C ALA A 134 6.17 -15.62 3.28
N VAL A 135 5.18 -16.10 2.51
CA VAL A 135 4.39 -15.20 1.64
C VAL A 135 3.63 -14.17 2.46
N LEU A 136 2.96 -14.57 3.54
CA LEU A 136 2.21 -13.64 4.38
C LEU A 136 3.13 -12.63 5.08
N ALA A 137 4.32 -13.06 5.52
CA ALA A 137 5.32 -12.19 6.13
C ALA A 137 5.86 -11.15 5.15
N HIS A 138 6.08 -11.53 3.89
CA HIS A 138 6.46 -10.63 2.81
C HIS A 138 5.37 -9.56 2.57
N GLU A 139 4.11 -9.96 2.49
CA GLU A 139 2.98 -9.02 2.30
C GLU A 139 2.79 -8.09 3.51
N ILE A 140 3.01 -8.59 4.74
CA ILE A 140 3.05 -7.75 5.95
C ILE A 140 4.20 -6.75 5.84
N GLY A 141 5.36 -7.18 5.34
CA GLY A 141 6.52 -6.32 5.07
C GLY A 141 6.19 -5.15 4.15
N HIS A 142 5.44 -5.37 3.09
CA HIS A 142 4.98 -4.30 2.20
C HIS A 142 4.14 -3.26 2.93
N ILE A 143 3.23 -3.68 3.81
CA ILE A 143 2.37 -2.73 4.57
C ILE A 143 3.18 -1.96 5.61
N THR A 144 4.03 -2.64 6.38
CA THR A 144 4.85 -1.98 7.41
C THR A 144 5.88 -1.04 6.82
N ALA A 145 6.36 -1.34 5.61
CA ALA A 145 7.23 -0.47 4.81
C ALA A 145 6.47 0.64 4.06
N LEU A 146 5.13 0.72 4.17
CA LEU A 146 4.27 1.70 3.50
C LEU A 146 4.39 1.68 1.95
N HIS A 147 4.75 0.54 1.36
CA HIS A 147 4.92 0.41 -0.09
C HIS A 147 3.63 0.66 -0.88
N PRO A 148 2.43 0.12 -0.48
CA PRO A 148 1.19 0.42 -1.17
C PRO A 148 0.85 1.92 -1.18
N SER A 149 1.12 2.62 -0.08
CA SER A 149 0.86 4.06 0.08
C SER A 149 1.80 4.90 -0.78
N SER A 150 3.10 4.60 -0.74
CA SER A 150 4.11 5.26 -1.57
C SER A 150 3.83 5.10 -3.06
N ARG A 151 3.42 3.91 -3.49
CA ARG A 151 3.05 3.63 -4.88
C ARG A 151 1.83 4.44 -5.32
N ARG A 152 0.81 4.59 -4.47
CA ARG A 152 -0.36 5.42 -4.76
C ARG A 152 0.02 6.89 -4.87
N ALA A 153 0.83 7.41 -3.94
CA ALA A 153 1.31 8.78 -3.97
C ALA A 153 2.08 9.08 -5.27
N THR A 154 3.01 8.20 -5.65
CA THR A 154 3.77 8.33 -6.90
C THR A 154 2.86 8.22 -8.12
N GLY A 155 1.91 7.27 -8.14
CA GLY A 155 0.95 7.10 -9.22
C GLY A 155 0.04 8.32 -9.39
N THR A 156 -0.38 8.97 -8.31
CA THR A 156 -1.15 10.21 -8.34
C THR A 156 -0.33 11.37 -8.90
N LEU A 157 0.92 11.51 -8.46
CA LEU A 157 1.82 12.56 -8.95
C LEU A 157 2.14 12.39 -10.44
N THR A 158 2.41 11.17 -10.89
CA THR A 158 2.65 10.88 -12.33
C THR A 158 1.38 11.08 -13.15
N GLY A 159 0.21 10.70 -12.62
CA GLY A 159 -1.09 10.93 -13.26
C GLY A 159 -1.40 12.41 -13.47
N ILE A 160 -1.10 13.27 -12.49
CA ILE A 160 -1.23 14.74 -12.63
C ILE A 160 -0.29 15.25 -13.72
N GLY A 161 0.95 14.78 -13.76
CA GLY A 161 1.92 15.13 -14.80
C GLY A 161 1.46 14.73 -16.21
N VAL A 162 0.87 13.54 -16.35
CA VAL A 162 0.32 13.04 -17.62
C VAL A 162 -0.88 13.87 -18.06
N LEU A 163 -1.79 14.22 -17.16
CA LEU A 163 -2.93 15.11 -17.47
C LEU A 163 -2.46 16.51 -17.90
N ALA A 164 -1.44 17.05 -17.24
CA ALA A 164 -0.86 18.34 -17.59
C ALA A 164 -0.15 18.33 -18.95
N SER A 165 0.39 17.19 -19.37
CA SER A 165 1.03 16.99 -20.68
C SER A 165 0.08 16.66 -21.82
N GLY A 166 -1.23 16.51 -21.55
CA GLY A 166 -2.25 16.19 -22.56
C GLY A 166 -2.19 14.77 -23.12
N ILE A 167 -1.39 13.88 -22.51
CA ILE A 167 -1.31 12.47 -22.92
C ILE A 167 -2.40 11.68 -22.19
N ILE A 168 -3.56 11.60 -22.79
CA ILE A 168 -4.65 10.71 -22.35
C ILE A 168 -4.33 9.32 -22.88
N PHE A 169 -3.84 8.42 -22.03
CA PHE A 169 -3.84 6.99 -22.35
C PHE A 169 -5.28 6.45 -22.22
N GLY A 170 -6.06 6.67 -23.28
CA GLY A 170 -7.32 5.98 -23.48
C GLY A 170 -7.07 4.55 -23.93
N ARG A 171 -7.30 3.60 -23.05
CA ARG A 171 -7.90 2.32 -23.40
C ARG A 171 -8.72 1.87 -22.20
N ALA A 172 -10.03 1.97 -22.37
CA ALA A 172 -11.01 1.38 -21.49
C ALA A 172 -10.87 -0.17 -21.56
N GLY A 173 -9.93 -0.70 -20.76
CA GLY A 173 -10.02 -2.06 -20.28
C GLY A 173 -11.24 -2.16 -19.36
N SER A 174 -11.87 -3.34 -19.25
CA SER A 174 -12.93 -3.48 -18.26
C SER A 174 -12.39 -3.12 -16.88
N GLU A 175 -13.14 -2.41 -16.03
CA GLU A 175 -12.71 -2.02 -14.67
C GLU A 175 -12.16 -3.21 -13.89
N ILE A 176 -12.70 -4.40 -14.13
CA ILE A 176 -12.27 -5.67 -13.52
C ILE A 176 -10.90 -6.10 -14.05
N GLY A 177 -10.66 -6.02 -15.37
CA GLY A 177 -9.37 -6.36 -15.98
C GLY A 177 -8.25 -5.45 -15.51
N ASP A 178 -8.51 -4.16 -15.42
CA ASP A 178 -7.55 -3.17 -14.89
C ASP A 178 -7.24 -3.41 -13.41
N LEU A 179 -8.24 -3.81 -12.63
CA LEU A 179 -8.07 -4.11 -11.21
C LEU A 179 -7.25 -5.40 -11.02
N ILE A 180 -7.55 -6.47 -11.75
CA ILE A 180 -6.76 -7.70 -11.75
C ILE A 180 -5.32 -7.38 -12.15
N GLY A 181 -5.10 -6.68 -13.26
CA GLY A 181 -3.76 -6.28 -13.70
C GLY A 181 -3.00 -5.46 -12.67
N ARG A 182 -3.69 -4.60 -11.91
CA ARG A 182 -3.09 -3.79 -10.87
C ARG A 182 -2.58 -4.62 -9.69
N TYR A 183 -3.31 -5.66 -9.29
CA TYR A 183 -3.00 -6.49 -8.12
C TYR A 183 -2.32 -7.82 -8.47
N SER A 184 -2.53 -8.38 -9.68
CA SER A 184 -1.83 -9.58 -10.15
C SER A 184 -0.38 -9.33 -10.56
N MET A 185 -0.06 -8.08 -10.91
CA MET A 185 1.30 -7.65 -11.24
C MET A 185 1.73 -6.57 -10.27
N SER A 186 1.83 -6.88 -8.99
CA SER A 186 2.41 -5.98 -7.98
C SER A 186 3.83 -5.59 -8.40
N ARG A 187 3.94 -4.49 -9.12
CA ARG A 187 5.25 -3.99 -9.58
C ARG A 187 5.79 -3.01 -8.56
N TYR A 188 6.26 -3.54 -7.48
CA TYR A 188 7.13 -2.78 -6.59
C TYR A 188 8.52 -2.66 -7.24
N SER A 189 9.29 -1.67 -6.83
CA SER A 189 10.69 -1.57 -7.27
C SER A 189 11.50 -2.72 -6.65
N LYS A 190 12.62 -3.10 -7.29
CA LYS A 190 13.52 -4.13 -6.74
C LYS A 190 13.95 -3.81 -5.30
N SER A 191 14.15 -2.54 -4.97
CA SER A 191 14.50 -2.12 -3.61
C SER A 191 13.36 -2.33 -2.61
N GLN A 192 12.11 -2.14 -3.02
CA GLN A 192 10.93 -2.39 -2.19
C GLN A 192 10.68 -3.88 -1.99
N GLU A 193 10.87 -4.70 -3.03
CA GLU A 193 10.81 -6.15 -2.91
C GLU A 193 11.86 -6.67 -1.92
N PHE A 194 13.12 -6.24 -2.09
CA PHE A 194 14.19 -6.61 -1.17
C PHE A 194 13.94 -6.15 0.28
N GLU A 195 13.35 -4.97 0.46
CA GLU A 195 12.97 -4.47 1.78
C GLU A 195 11.85 -5.32 2.39
N ALA A 196 10.85 -5.72 1.61
CA ALA A 196 9.78 -6.62 2.05
C ALA A 196 10.32 -8.01 2.41
N ASP A 197 11.26 -8.54 1.63
CA ASP A 197 11.95 -9.82 1.93
C ASP A 197 12.69 -9.76 3.27
N LEU A 198 13.49 -8.71 3.50
CA LEU A 198 14.20 -8.53 4.78
C LEU A 198 13.26 -8.42 5.97
N LEU A 199 12.15 -7.70 5.82
CA LEU A 199 11.13 -7.59 6.85
C LEU A 199 10.42 -8.94 7.05
N GLY A 200 10.09 -9.63 5.99
CA GLY A 200 9.48 -10.96 6.00
C GLY A 200 10.32 -11.96 6.79
N VAL A 201 11.63 -12.05 6.50
CA VAL A 201 12.57 -12.90 7.25
C VAL A 201 12.61 -12.53 8.73
N ARG A 202 12.62 -11.22 9.04
CA ARG A 202 12.58 -10.72 10.43
C ARG A 202 11.32 -11.18 11.15
N TYR A 203 10.15 -11.09 10.52
CA TYR A 203 8.88 -11.49 11.13
C TYR A 203 8.77 -12.99 11.29
N LEU A 204 9.25 -13.77 10.32
CA LEU A 204 9.35 -15.23 10.44
C LEU A 204 10.18 -15.62 11.65
N SER A 205 11.38 -15.07 11.78
CA SER A 205 12.27 -15.34 12.91
C SER A 205 11.63 -14.97 14.25
N ARG A 206 11.04 -13.77 14.36
CA ARG A 206 10.34 -13.31 15.60
C ARG A 206 9.11 -14.17 15.93
N ALA A 207 8.45 -14.75 14.92
CA ALA A 207 7.32 -15.64 15.07
C ALA A 207 7.72 -17.11 15.27
N ASN A 208 9.00 -17.42 15.49
CA ASN A 208 9.54 -18.76 15.65
C ASN A 208 9.27 -19.68 14.43
N TYR A 209 9.32 -19.13 13.23
CA TYR A 209 9.53 -19.90 12.01
C TYR A 209 11.03 -19.91 11.72
N GLU A 210 11.59 -21.08 11.47
CA GLU A 210 12.98 -21.21 11.04
C GLU A 210 13.06 -20.91 9.53
N PRO A 211 13.61 -19.78 9.09
CA PRO A 211 13.88 -19.55 7.68
C PRO A 211 15.01 -20.50 7.26
N LYS A 212 14.68 -21.42 6.37
CA LYS A 212 15.67 -22.31 5.76
C LYS A 212 16.32 -21.64 4.55
#